data_b665210bdb1a07910fe671a9026a80ab
#
_entry.id   b665210bdb1a07910fe671a9026a80ab
#
_cell.length_a   1.000
_cell.length_b   1.000
_cell.length_c   1.000
_cell.angle_alpha   90.00
_cell.angle_beta   90.00
_cell.angle_gamma   90.00
#
_symmetry.space_group_name_H-M   'P 1'
#
loop_
_entity.id
_entity.type
_entity.pdbx_description
1 polymer ?
#
loop_
_entity_poly.entity_id
_entity_poly.type
_entity_poly.pdbx_seq_one_letter_code
_entity_poly.pdbx_strand_id
1 'polypeptide(L)'
;MRRLALIDGEHYPPVTRWAIEKLGDVCCAVFLGGSEKIGSPGKLAEELGVRLYVDDDPMKALELALLENDVDEVVDLSDEPVVDYSTRFRIASICLRNGVAYRGADFEFRPGELIRPKKPTISVLGLGKRVGKTAVGGFVARVLKERYRPVVVTMGRGGPERPELIDGEREELTPENLLKLAEMGKHAASDHYEDALVAGVTTIGCRRCGGGMAGFPFFHIVHEGIKLAEELPHDLIIAEGSGATIPPVLADGYITVLSALQPRETVEGFFGPFRIGLADIAVITMADVEPRKAEEFRDFVSGVNPEADVHLVRFVPKPLGEVSGKRVALFTTSWKAIERAVGEIESLGAEVVFASGNLSKRPSLEGDLAKLGRKAGVETVLVELKAAAVDVVTRWALERGIEVIYLANEPVNVDGKDLKKAVLELAKRVVGR
;
A
#
# COMPACT_ATOMS: atom_id res chain seq x y z
N MET A 1 3.71 -27.16 18.19
CA MET A 1 3.34 -25.74 17.96
C MET A 1 3.59 -24.99 19.25
N ARG A 2 4.64 -24.16 19.24
CA ARG A 2 5.14 -23.48 20.43
C ARG A 2 4.35 -22.18 20.66
N ARG A 3 3.78 -22.02 21.84
CA ARG A 3 2.83 -20.95 22.15
C ARG A 3 3.39 -19.94 23.15
N LEU A 4 2.97 -18.69 23.00
CA LEU A 4 3.08 -17.62 23.97
C LEU A 4 1.67 -17.28 24.48
N ALA A 5 1.47 -17.21 25.80
CA ALA A 5 0.17 -16.83 26.37
C ALA A 5 0.17 -15.33 26.73
N LEU A 6 -0.87 -14.60 26.31
CA LEU A 6 -1.17 -13.26 26.83
C LEU A 6 -2.11 -13.42 28.02
N ILE A 7 -1.78 -12.78 29.13
CA ILE A 7 -2.51 -12.90 30.38
C ILE A 7 -2.72 -11.55 31.05
N ASP A 8 -3.75 -11.46 31.88
CA ASP A 8 -4.08 -10.28 32.68
C ASP A 8 -4.12 -10.59 34.18
N GLY A 9 -4.35 -9.56 34.98
CA GLY A 9 -4.51 -9.65 36.42
C GLY A 9 -5.96 -9.70 36.92
N GLU A 10 -6.91 -9.89 35.99
CA GLU A 10 -8.34 -10.03 36.33
C GLU A 10 -8.74 -11.49 36.59
N HIS A 11 -7.89 -12.42 36.20
CA HIS A 11 -8.03 -13.84 36.51
C HIS A 11 -7.21 -14.23 37.75
N TYR A 12 -7.75 -15.09 38.59
CA TYR A 12 -6.97 -15.69 39.70
C TYR A 12 -5.84 -16.57 39.14
N PRO A 13 -4.62 -16.52 39.70
CA PRO A 13 -3.48 -17.26 39.19
C PRO A 13 -3.70 -18.76 38.96
N PRO A 14 -4.45 -19.49 39.80
CA PRO A 14 -4.77 -20.89 39.52
C PRO A 14 -5.63 -21.11 38.28
N VAL A 15 -6.49 -20.15 37.92
CA VAL A 15 -7.32 -20.20 36.70
C VAL A 15 -6.45 -19.96 35.46
N THR A 16 -5.59 -18.96 35.50
CA THR A 16 -4.63 -18.67 34.44
C THR A 16 -3.68 -19.85 34.22
N ARG A 17 -3.14 -20.42 35.30
CA ARG A 17 -2.32 -21.63 35.25
C ARG A 17 -3.04 -22.80 34.60
N TRP A 18 -4.26 -23.08 35.02
CA TRP A 18 -5.10 -24.13 34.42
C TRP A 18 -5.31 -23.93 32.91
N ALA A 19 -5.52 -22.67 32.47
CA ALA A 19 -5.67 -22.36 31.05
C ALA A 19 -4.35 -22.59 30.29
N ILE A 20 -3.20 -22.18 30.84
CA ILE A 20 -1.86 -22.43 30.27
C ILE A 20 -1.60 -23.94 30.13
N GLU A 21 -1.93 -24.74 31.16
CA GLU A 21 -1.79 -26.20 31.13
C GLU A 21 -2.70 -26.84 30.06
N LYS A 22 -3.91 -26.30 29.86
CA LYS A 22 -4.83 -26.76 28.80
C LYS A 22 -4.37 -26.42 27.39
N LEU A 23 -3.70 -25.28 27.21
CA LEU A 23 -3.09 -24.92 25.94
C LEU A 23 -1.97 -25.88 25.55
N GLY A 24 -1.17 -26.33 26.51
CA GLY A 24 0.00 -27.17 26.28
C GLY A 24 1.09 -26.43 25.47
N ASP A 25 2.33 -26.83 25.63
CA ASP A 25 3.51 -26.30 24.90
C ASP A 25 3.61 -24.75 24.92
N VAL A 26 3.33 -24.16 26.09
CA VAL A 26 3.49 -22.72 26.34
C VAL A 26 4.90 -22.45 26.82
N CYS A 27 5.71 -21.71 26.04
CA CYS A 27 7.10 -21.41 26.36
C CYS A 27 7.23 -20.24 27.35
N CYS A 28 6.31 -19.28 27.26
CA CYS A 28 6.32 -18.08 28.09
C CYS A 28 4.96 -17.40 28.09
N ALA A 29 4.78 -16.43 29.00
CA ALA A 29 3.61 -15.58 29.05
C ALA A 29 4.02 -14.09 29.03
N VAL A 30 3.13 -13.22 28.56
CA VAL A 30 3.24 -11.76 28.64
C VAL A 30 2.10 -11.22 29.48
N PHE A 31 2.44 -10.40 30.46
CA PHE A 31 1.45 -9.74 31.31
C PHE A 31 1.00 -8.42 30.66
N LEU A 32 -0.31 -8.32 30.42
CA LEU A 32 -0.91 -7.17 29.72
C LEU A 32 -1.40 -6.07 30.67
N GLY A 33 -1.47 -6.33 31.97
CA GLY A 33 -1.97 -5.39 32.98
C GLY A 33 -3.10 -5.96 33.81
N GLY A 34 -3.77 -5.08 34.56
CA GLY A 34 -4.77 -5.48 35.56
C GLY A 34 -4.11 -5.88 36.90
N SER A 35 -4.85 -5.71 37.99
CA SER A 35 -4.30 -6.01 39.33
C SER A 35 -5.39 -6.48 40.30
N GLU A 36 -6.60 -6.68 39.84
CA GLU A 36 -7.75 -6.97 40.72
C GLU A 36 -7.57 -8.28 41.50
N LYS A 37 -7.02 -9.31 40.82
CA LYS A 37 -6.94 -10.68 41.37
C LYS A 37 -5.49 -11.14 41.67
N ILE A 38 -4.50 -10.32 41.38
CA ILE A 38 -3.09 -10.67 41.57
C ILE A 38 -2.42 -9.75 42.62
N GLY A 39 -1.45 -10.26 43.37
CA GLY A 39 -0.70 -9.48 44.33
C GLY A 39 0.42 -8.66 43.68
N SER A 40 1.29 -9.30 42.92
CA SER A 40 2.36 -8.67 42.15
C SER A 40 2.76 -9.55 40.95
N PRO A 41 3.24 -8.98 39.82
CA PRO A 41 3.73 -9.77 38.71
C PRO A 41 4.83 -10.76 39.02
N GLY A 42 5.73 -10.44 39.95
CA GLY A 42 6.82 -11.34 40.37
C GLY A 42 6.33 -12.63 41.01
N LYS A 43 5.32 -12.57 41.89
CA LYS A 43 4.70 -13.76 42.49
C LYS A 43 3.90 -14.55 41.44
N LEU A 44 3.27 -13.85 40.49
CA LEU A 44 2.50 -14.48 39.44
C LEU A 44 3.37 -15.42 38.58
N ALA A 45 4.60 -15.04 38.26
CA ALA A 45 5.52 -15.89 37.50
C ALA A 45 5.78 -17.25 38.16
N GLU A 46 6.02 -17.24 39.51
CA GLU A 46 6.21 -18.46 40.29
C GLU A 46 4.95 -19.35 40.27
N GLU A 47 3.76 -18.75 40.42
CA GLU A 47 2.50 -19.47 40.46
C GLU A 47 2.10 -20.08 39.10
N LEU A 48 2.47 -19.43 37.99
CA LEU A 48 2.13 -19.91 36.63
C LEU A 48 3.06 -21.02 36.15
N GLY A 49 4.29 -21.09 36.65
CA GLY A 49 5.28 -22.11 36.25
C GLY A 49 5.84 -21.94 34.84
N VAL A 50 5.70 -20.74 34.24
CA VAL A 50 6.26 -20.34 32.98
C VAL A 50 6.98 -19.01 33.07
N ARG A 51 7.95 -18.75 32.21
CA ARG A 51 8.62 -17.44 32.14
C ARG A 51 7.62 -16.34 31.86
N LEU A 52 7.62 -15.27 32.67
CA LEU A 52 6.71 -14.14 32.51
C LEU A 52 7.48 -12.89 32.06
N TYR A 53 7.02 -12.26 30.98
CA TYR A 53 7.49 -10.96 30.50
C TYR A 53 6.57 -9.86 31.01
N VAL A 54 7.16 -8.84 31.63
CA VAL A 54 6.47 -7.71 32.24
C VAL A 54 7.22 -6.43 31.88
N ASP A 55 6.51 -5.42 31.42
CA ASP A 55 7.03 -4.07 31.17
C ASP A 55 5.91 -3.05 31.45
N ASP A 56 6.26 -1.80 31.71
CA ASP A 56 5.28 -0.71 31.85
C ASP A 56 4.46 -0.50 30.55
N ASP A 57 5.06 -0.81 29.40
CA ASP A 57 4.37 -0.93 28.11
C ASP A 57 4.26 -2.43 27.72
N PRO A 58 3.07 -3.05 27.85
CA PRO A 58 2.88 -4.46 27.53
C PRO A 58 3.23 -4.83 26.08
N MET A 59 3.19 -3.86 25.14
CA MET A 59 3.59 -4.11 23.76
C MET A 59 5.09 -4.34 23.62
N LYS A 60 5.91 -3.65 24.43
CA LYS A 60 7.37 -3.90 24.50
C LYS A 60 7.68 -5.25 25.11
N ALA A 61 6.93 -5.65 26.14
CA ALA A 61 7.06 -6.99 26.73
C ALA A 61 6.75 -8.08 25.68
N LEU A 62 5.72 -7.88 24.86
CA LEU A 62 5.37 -8.79 23.78
C LEU A 62 6.47 -8.85 22.70
N GLU A 63 6.98 -7.70 22.24
CA GLU A 63 8.05 -7.64 21.25
C GLU A 63 9.33 -8.33 21.77
N LEU A 64 9.70 -8.10 23.01
CA LEU A 64 10.84 -8.77 23.64
C LEU A 64 10.63 -10.29 23.76
N ALA A 65 9.43 -10.71 24.16
CA ALA A 65 9.10 -12.13 24.27
C ALA A 65 9.17 -12.84 22.91
N LEU A 66 8.69 -12.20 21.84
CA LEU A 66 8.77 -12.72 20.47
C LEU A 66 10.21 -12.74 19.93
N LEU A 67 11.04 -11.78 20.31
CA LEU A 67 12.44 -11.72 19.92
C LEU A 67 13.29 -12.83 20.58
N GLU A 68 13.02 -13.13 21.84
CA GLU A 68 13.80 -14.10 22.62
C GLU A 68 13.32 -15.55 22.51
N ASN A 69 12.14 -15.78 21.94
CA ASN A 69 11.56 -17.11 21.84
C ASN A 69 11.10 -17.41 20.40
N ASP A 70 11.30 -18.64 19.98
CA ASP A 70 10.71 -19.18 18.77
C ASP A 70 9.25 -19.54 19.03
N VAL A 71 8.31 -18.73 18.52
CA VAL A 71 6.88 -18.81 18.79
C VAL A 71 6.10 -18.97 17.48
N ASP A 72 5.25 -20.00 17.40
CA ASP A 72 4.35 -20.21 16.25
C ASP A 72 3.04 -19.44 16.42
N GLU A 73 2.55 -19.32 17.66
CA GLU A 73 1.22 -18.78 17.96
C GLU A 73 1.21 -18.02 19.30
N VAL A 74 0.63 -16.83 19.29
CA VAL A 74 0.28 -16.06 20.49
C VAL A 74 -1.19 -16.30 20.80
N VAL A 75 -1.50 -16.76 22.02
CA VAL A 75 -2.87 -17.05 22.47
C VAL A 75 -3.30 -16.02 23.50
N ASP A 76 -4.42 -15.35 23.22
CA ASP A 76 -5.02 -14.35 24.07
C ASP A 76 -5.93 -15.02 25.13
N LEU A 77 -5.52 -14.94 26.39
CA LEU A 77 -6.29 -15.37 27.55
C LEU A 77 -6.77 -14.18 28.39
N SER A 78 -6.67 -12.96 27.85
CA SER A 78 -7.04 -11.75 28.56
C SER A 78 -8.49 -11.35 28.36
N ASP A 79 -9.03 -10.59 29.31
CA ASP A 79 -10.40 -10.08 29.30
C ASP A 79 -10.46 -8.54 29.39
N GLU A 80 -11.63 -7.98 29.10
CA GLU A 80 -11.95 -6.60 29.46
C GLU A 80 -12.03 -6.45 31.01
N PRO A 81 -11.65 -5.29 31.55
CA PRO A 81 -11.32 -4.04 30.85
C PRO A 81 -9.83 -3.89 30.52
N VAL A 82 -8.98 -4.89 30.76
CA VAL A 82 -7.53 -4.79 30.57
C VAL A 82 -7.18 -4.69 29.07
N VAL A 83 -7.86 -5.46 28.24
CA VAL A 83 -7.61 -5.50 26.80
C VAL A 83 -8.88 -5.18 26.01
N ASP A 84 -8.89 -4.02 25.36
CA ASP A 84 -9.95 -3.61 24.45
C ASP A 84 -9.66 -4.03 22.99
N TYR A 85 -10.57 -3.72 22.07
CA TYR A 85 -10.41 -4.03 20.63
C TYR A 85 -9.18 -3.35 20.04
N SER A 86 -8.89 -2.11 20.43
CA SER A 86 -7.74 -1.35 19.91
C SER A 86 -6.42 -2.04 20.30
N THR A 87 -6.32 -2.45 21.54
CA THR A 87 -5.17 -3.20 22.08
C THR A 87 -4.98 -4.53 21.34
N ARG A 88 -6.07 -5.28 21.07
CA ARG A 88 -6.03 -6.53 20.30
C ARG A 88 -5.52 -6.32 18.87
N PHE A 89 -5.91 -5.24 18.20
CA PHE A 89 -5.36 -4.92 16.88
C PHE A 89 -3.88 -4.53 16.91
N ARG A 90 -3.41 -3.87 17.98
CA ARG A 90 -1.98 -3.59 18.19
C ARG A 90 -1.20 -4.89 18.39
N ILE A 91 -1.69 -5.78 19.23
CA ILE A 91 -1.13 -7.12 19.46
C ILE A 91 -1.07 -7.90 18.14
N ALA A 92 -2.20 -7.96 17.40
CA ALA A 92 -2.26 -8.61 16.10
C ALA A 92 -1.24 -8.05 15.11
N SER A 93 -1.06 -6.73 15.10
CA SER A 93 -0.08 -6.04 14.24
C SER A 93 1.36 -6.46 14.56
N ILE A 94 1.70 -6.55 15.86
CA ILE A 94 3.02 -7.01 16.32
C ILE A 94 3.22 -8.49 15.94
N CYS A 95 2.26 -9.36 16.24
CA CYS A 95 2.35 -10.78 15.92
C CYS A 95 2.54 -11.02 14.41
N LEU A 96 1.69 -10.43 13.58
CA LEU A 96 1.76 -10.61 12.12
C LEU A 96 3.06 -10.06 11.51
N ARG A 97 3.59 -8.95 12.06
CA ARG A 97 4.89 -8.41 11.63
C ARG A 97 6.05 -9.37 11.92
N ASN A 98 5.94 -10.13 13.01
CA ASN A 98 6.90 -11.17 13.38
C ASN A 98 6.61 -12.54 12.74
N GLY A 99 5.62 -12.63 11.84
CA GLY A 99 5.27 -13.90 11.18
C GLY A 99 4.55 -14.89 12.09
N VAL A 100 3.99 -14.45 13.22
CA VAL A 100 3.36 -15.26 14.25
C VAL A 100 1.83 -15.13 14.18
N ALA A 101 1.11 -16.23 14.37
CA ALA A 101 -0.35 -16.21 14.47
C ALA A 101 -0.80 -15.60 15.81
N TYR A 102 -1.92 -14.88 15.82
CA TYR A 102 -2.57 -14.37 17.01
C TYR A 102 -4.02 -14.87 17.10
N ARG A 103 -4.35 -15.55 18.18
CA ARG A 103 -5.63 -16.21 18.36
C ARG A 103 -6.23 -15.91 19.74
N GLY A 104 -7.52 -15.59 19.77
CA GLY A 104 -8.38 -15.56 20.94
C GLY A 104 -9.43 -16.68 20.90
N ALA A 105 -10.43 -16.59 21.75
CA ALA A 105 -11.48 -17.59 21.85
C ALA A 105 -12.37 -17.69 20.59
N ASP A 106 -12.61 -16.56 19.92
CA ASP A 106 -13.53 -16.42 18.79
C ASP A 106 -12.93 -15.69 17.56
N PHE A 107 -11.62 -15.46 17.56
CA PHE A 107 -10.90 -14.85 16.44
C PHE A 107 -9.52 -15.48 16.22
N GLU A 108 -9.04 -15.36 14.98
CA GLU A 108 -7.69 -15.75 14.61
C GLU A 108 -7.17 -14.87 13.47
N PHE A 109 -5.94 -14.34 13.64
CA PHE A 109 -5.18 -13.66 12.60
C PHE A 109 -3.91 -14.46 12.32
N ARG A 110 -3.76 -14.93 11.08
CA ARG A 110 -2.57 -15.68 10.65
C ARG A 110 -1.77 -14.87 9.63
N PRO A 111 -0.44 -15.00 9.63
CA PRO A 111 0.37 -14.53 8.52
C PRO A 111 -0.14 -15.13 7.20
N GLY A 112 -0.11 -14.34 6.12
CA GLY A 112 -0.45 -14.86 4.79
C GLY A 112 0.62 -15.81 4.28
N GLU A 113 0.27 -16.60 3.26
CA GLU A 113 1.25 -17.40 2.52
C GLU A 113 2.14 -16.47 1.69
N LEU A 114 3.35 -16.20 2.20
CA LEU A 114 4.33 -15.35 1.56
C LEU A 114 5.42 -16.19 0.90
N ILE A 115 5.75 -15.88 -0.35
CA ILE A 115 6.95 -16.43 -0.98
C ILE A 115 8.09 -15.43 -0.86
N ARG A 116 9.32 -15.95 -0.76
CA ARG A 116 10.54 -15.15 -0.87
C ARG A 116 11.03 -15.20 -2.32
N PRO A 117 11.00 -14.07 -3.04
CA PRO A 117 11.59 -14.01 -4.38
C PRO A 117 13.10 -14.29 -4.35
N LYS A 118 13.64 -14.89 -5.42
CA LYS A 118 15.08 -15.11 -5.58
C LYS A 118 15.86 -13.86 -5.94
N LYS A 119 15.16 -12.88 -6.53
CA LYS A 119 15.73 -11.58 -6.88
C LYS A 119 15.47 -10.56 -5.80
N PRO A 120 16.34 -9.57 -5.61
CA PRO A 120 16.08 -8.41 -4.77
C PRO A 120 14.69 -7.84 -5.05
N THR A 121 13.93 -7.59 -4.00
CA THR A 121 12.52 -7.19 -4.15
C THR A 121 12.17 -6.02 -3.24
N ILE A 122 11.58 -4.98 -3.81
CA ILE A 122 10.97 -3.87 -3.08
C ILE A 122 9.46 -3.96 -3.24
N SER A 123 8.72 -3.88 -2.12
CA SER A 123 7.27 -3.88 -2.13
C SER A 123 6.69 -2.48 -1.93
N VAL A 124 5.71 -2.10 -2.75
CA VAL A 124 4.97 -0.84 -2.61
C VAL A 124 3.57 -1.13 -2.11
N LEU A 125 3.29 -0.71 -0.88
CA LEU A 125 2.04 -0.98 -0.15
C LEU A 125 1.18 0.27 -0.07
N GLY A 126 -0.14 0.09 0.06
CA GLY A 126 -1.06 1.18 0.38
C GLY A 126 -1.84 0.89 1.66
N LEU A 127 -2.07 1.91 2.50
CA LEU A 127 -2.99 1.79 3.64
C LEU A 127 -4.46 1.77 3.22
N GLY A 128 -4.76 2.00 1.95
CA GLY A 128 -6.12 2.04 1.47
C GLY A 128 -6.23 2.27 -0.03
N LYS A 129 -7.46 2.40 -0.49
CA LYS A 129 -7.75 2.80 -1.86
C LYS A 129 -7.60 4.32 -2.02
N ARG A 130 -7.07 4.77 -3.16
CA ARG A 130 -6.90 6.20 -3.51
C ARG A 130 -5.91 6.96 -2.62
N VAL A 131 -4.96 6.26 -2.05
CA VAL A 131 -3.84 6.88 -1.28
C VAL A 131 -2.69 7.36 -2.16
N GLY A 132 -2.77 7.17 -3.48
CA GLY A 132 -1.70 7.55 -4.41
C GLY A 132 -0.65 6.47 -4.65
N LYS A 133 -0.90 5.21 -4.22
CA LYS A 133 0.05 4.10 -4.35
C LYS A 133 0.60 3.93 -5.77
N THR A 134 -0.26 3.88 -6.80
CA THR A 134 0.16 3.69 -8.20
C THR A 134 1.06 4.84 -8.69
N ALA A 135 0.76 6.08 -8.29
CA ALA A 135 1.62 7.22 -8.64
C ALA A 135 3.00 7.13 -7.97
N VAL A 136 3.05 6.69 -6.70
CA VAL A 136 4.32 6.45 -5.99
C VAL A 136 5.04 5.25 -6.59
N GLY A 137 4.35 4.16 -6.92
CA GLY A 137 4.94 2.97 -7.57
C GLY A 137 5.56 3.30 -8.92
N GLY A 138 4.83 3.98 -9.80
CA GLY A 138 5.36 4.45 -11.07
C GLY A 138 6.55 5.41 -10.93
N PHE A 139 6.55 6.28 -9.89
CA PHE A 139 7.72 7.10 -9.57
C PHE A 139 8.90 6.24 -9.13
N VAL A 140 8.70 5.28 -8.24
CA VAL A 140 9.73 4.35 -7.79
C VAL A 140 10.32 3.58 -8.96
N ALA A 141 9.48 3.06 -9.86
CA ALA A 141 9.93 2.34 -11.06
C ALA A 141 10.79 3.22 -11.97
N ARG A 142 10.39 4.49 -12.23
CA ARG A 142 11.16 5.45 -13.02
C ARG A 142 12.51 5.78 -12.39
N VAL A 143 12.53 6.04 -11.08
CA VAL A 143 13.75 6.35 -10.33
C VAL A 143 14.72 5.17 -10.37
N LEU A 144 14.20 3.96 -10.15
CA LEU A 144 15.05 2.76 -10.16
C LEU A 144 15.57 2.40 -11.54
N LYS A 145 14.80 2.68 -12.61
CA LYS A 145 15.25 2.50 -14.00
C LYS A 145 16.52 3.28 -14.35
N GLU A 146 16.81 4.38 -13.64
CA GLU A 146 18.03 5.16 -13.88
C GLU A 146 19.33 4.37 -13.59
N ARG A 147 19.26 3.33 -12.74
CA ARG A 147 20.44 2.57 -12.28
C ARG A 147 20.29 1.06 -12.37
N TYR A 148 19.09 0.55 -12.46
CA TYR A 148 18.75 -0.86 -12.46
C TYR A 148 17.82 -1.19 -13.63
N ARG A 149 17.59 -2.46 -13.87
CA ARG A 149 16.55 -2.94 -14.79
C ARG A 149 15.39 -3.53 -13.96
N PRO A 150 14.47 -2.71 -13.45
CA PRO A 150 13.37 -3.19 -12.64
C PRO A 150 12.31 -3.87 -13.49
N VAL A 151 11.63 -4.87 -12.92
CA VAL A 151 10.35 -5.40 -13.40
C VAL A 151 9.29 -5.18 -12.34
N VAL A 152 8.13 -4.65 -12.75
CA VAL A 152 7.02 -4.40 -11.83
C VAL A 152 6.05 -5.59 -11.88
N VAL A 153 5.69 -6.13 -10.73
CA VAL A 153 4.64 -7.16 -10.59
C VAL A 153 3.47 -6.53 -9.84
N THR A 154 2.37 -6.32 -10.53
CA THR A 154 1.16 -5.73 -9.94
C THR A 154 0.11 -6.79 -9.64
N MET A 155 -0.82 -6.49 -8.74
CA MET A 155 -2.02 -7.29 -8.54
C MET A 155 -3.28 -6.44 -8.60
N GLY A 156 -4.25 -6.81 -9.43
CA GLY A 156 -5.48 -6.07 -9.66
C GLY A 156 -6.74 -6.89 -9.43
N ARG A 157 -7.85 -6.21 -9.11
CA ARG A 157 -9.18 -6.84 -9.00
C ARG A 157 -9.76 -7.22 -10.36
N GLY A 158 -9.27 -6.60 -11.43
CA GLY A 158 -9.60 -6.89 -12.83
C GLY A 158 -8.38 -7.40 -13.60
N GLY A 159 -7.40 -7.98 -12.91
CA GLY A 159 -6.21 -8.52 -13.56
C GLY A 159 -6.48 -9.73 -14.44
N PRO A 160 -5.53 -10.09 -15.32
CA PRO A 160 -5.64 -11.14 -16.32
C PRO A 160 -5.76 -12.53 -15.67
N GLU A 161 -6.22 -13.53 -16.45
CA GLU A 161 -6.38 -14.91 -15.96
C GLU A 161 -5.06 -15.61 -15.68
N ARG A 162 -4.03 -15.26 -16.43
CA ARG A 162 -2.64 -15.69 -16.24
C ARG A 162 -1.78 -14.44 -16.15
N PRO A 163 -0.57 -14.51 -15.56
CA PRO A 163 0.33 -13.37 -15.56
C PRO A 163 0.50 -12.79 -16.97
N GLU A 164 0.22 -11.50 -17.15
CA GLU A 164 0.34 -10.80 -18.42
C GLU A 164 1.56 -9.90 -18.40
N LEU A 165 2.51 -10.20 -19.27
CA LEU A 165 3.73 -9.42 -19.43
C LEU A 165 3.51 -8.32 -20.47
N ILE A 166 3.94 -7.09 -20.13
CA ILE A 166 3.99 -5.93 -21.01
C ILE A 166 5.43 -5.40 -20.99
N ASP A 167 6.06 -5.34 -22.14
CA ASP A 167 7.38 -4.73 -22.30
C ASP A 167 7.23 -3.22 -22.53
N GLY A 168 7.12 -2.44 -21.45
CA GLY A 168 6.93 -0.99 -21.53
C GLY A 168 8.10 -0.22 -22.14
N GLU A 169 9.22 -0.86 -22.46
CA GLU A 169 10.33 -0.27 -23.21
C GLU A 169 10.15 -0.39 -24.72
N ARG A 170 9.45 -1.42 -25.18
CA ARG A 170 9.31 -1.77 -26.59
C ARG A 170 7.88 -1.64 -27.11
N GLU A 171 6.89 -1.81 -26.26
CA GLU A 171 5.49 -1.71 -26.66
C GLU A 171 5.06 -0.25 -26.79
N GLU A 172 4.52 0.12 -27.93
CA GLU A 172 3.90 1.43 -28.13
C GLU A 172 2.50 1.45 -27.51
N LEU A 173 2.44 1.90 -26.26
CA LEU A 173 1.18 2.07 -25.51
C LEU A 173 0.51 3.40 -25.87
N THR A 174 0.24 3.60 -27.19
CA THR A 174 -0.47 4.80 -27.66
C THR A 174 -1.95 4.77 -27.24
N PRO A 175 -2.64 5.92 -27.23
CA PRO A 175 -4.09 5.98 -26.98
C PRO A 175 -4.89 5.04 -27.86
N GLU A 176 -4.54 4.93 -29.15
CA GLU A 176 -5.18 4.06 -30.13
C GLU A 176 -4.96 2.58 -29.80
N ASN A 177 -3.74 2.21 -29.41
CA ASN A 177 -3.42 0.82 -29.08
C ASN A 177 -4.08 0.41 -27.75
N LEU A 178 -4.11 1.28 -26.75
CA LEU A 178 -4.84 1.03 -25.51
C LEU A 178 -6.34 0.90 -25.74
N LEU A 179 -6.92 1.72 -26.63
CA LEU A 179 -8.33 1.60 -27.00
C LEU A 179 -8.64 0.26 -27.69
N LYS A 180 -7.79 -0.19 -28.63
CA LYS A 180 -7.92 -1.52 -29.24
C LYS A 180 -7.86 -2.64 -28.22
N LEU A 181 -6.94 -2.56 -27.23
CA LEU A 181 -6.87 -3.54 -26.15
C LEU A 181 -8.16 -3.57 -25.32
N ALA A 182 -8.74 -2.39 -25.02
CA ALA A 182 -10.02 -2.30 -24.33
C ALA A 182 -11.19 -2.91 -25.16
N GLU A 183 -11.20 -2.72 -26.49
CA GLU A 183 -12.16 -3.32 -27.40
C GLU A 183 -12.05 -4.84 -27.49
N MET A 184 -10.85 -5.38 -27.32
CA MET A 184 -10.59 -6.81 -27.21
C MET A 184 -10.97 -7.40 -25.82
N GLY A 185 -11.56 -6.59 -24.93
CA GLY A 185 -12.00 -6.99 -23.60
C GLY A 185 -10.89 -6.99 -22.54
N LYS A 186 -9.70 -6.44 -22.85
CA LYS A 186 -8.64 -6.26 -21.87
C LYS A 186 -8.89 -5.03 -20.97
N HIS A 187 -8.45 -5.08 -19.73
CA HIS A 187 -8.59 -3.97 -18.81
C HIS A 187 -7.43 -2.96 -18.98
N ALA A 188 -7.44 -2.24 -20.12
CA ALA A 188 -6.34 -1.37 -20.57
C ALA A 188 -6.03 -0.15 -19.65
N ALA A 189 -6.85 0.11 -18.64
CA ALA A 189 -6.61 1.12 -17.59
C ALA A 189 -6.26 0.46 -16.24
N SER A 190 -5.71 -0.75 -16.24
CA SER A 190 -5.24 -1.43 -15.03
C SER A 190 -3.82 -1.00 -14.65
N ASP A 191 -3.45 -1.24 -13.39
CA ASP A 191 -2.19 -0.77 -12.81
C ASP A 191 -0.97 -1.16 -13.67
N HIS A 192 -0.92 -2.38 -14.25
CA HIS A 192 0.23 -2.81 -15.05
C HIS A 192 0.36 -2.09 -16.40
N TYR A 193 -0.75 -1.66 -17.03
CA TYR A 193 -0.68 -0.79 -18.21
C TYR A 193 -0.26 0.63 -17.84
N GLU A 194 -0.78 1.14 -16.70
CA GLU A 194 -0.38 2.46 -16.17
C GLU A 194 1.13 2.51 -15.89
N ASP A 195 1.66 1.50 -15.19
CA ASP A 195 3.09 1.45 -14.84
C ASP A 195 3.98 1.28 -16.09
N ALA A 196 3.58 0.42 -17.02
CA ALA A 196 4.30 0.26 -18.29
C ALA A 196 4.36 1.56 -19.08
N LEU A 197 3.24 2.28 -19.19
CA LEU A 197 3.17 3.55 -19.90
C LEU A 197 3.94 4.66 -19.16
N VAL A 198 3.67 4.83 -17.84
CA VAL A 198 4.19 5.97 -17.06
C VAL A 198 5.67 5.80 -16.75
N ALA A 199 6.12 4.59 -16.43
CA ALA A 199 7.52 4.34 -16.08
C ALA A 199 8.36 3.82 -17.24
N GLY A 200 7.73 3.32 -18.31
CA GLY A 200 8.44 2.72 -19.43
C GLY A 200 9.28 1.51 -19.02
N VAL A 201 8.76 0.67 -18.13
CA VAL A 201 9.43 -0.53 -17.61
C VAL A 201 8.61 -1.77 -17.94
N THR A 202 9.26 -2.94 -17.94
CA THR A 202 8.56 -4.20 -18.05
C THR A 202 7.64 -4.39 -16.83
N THR A 203 6.38 -4.74 -17.09
CA THR A 203 5.37 -4.99 -16.06
C THR A 203 4.72 -6.36 -16.23
N ILE A 204 4.31 -6.96 -15.12
CA ILE A 204 3.56 -8.22 -15.08
C ILE A 204 2.27 -7.98 -14.31
N GLY A 205 1.14 -8.05 -15.00
CA GLY A 205 -0.18 -7.94 -14.42
C GLY A 205 -0.65 -9.27 -13.84
N CYS A 206 -1.12 -9.27 -12.58
CA CYS A 206 -1.71 -10.40 -11.91
C CYS A 206 -3.10 -10.06 -11.39
N ARG A 207 -3.94 -11.09 -11.18
CA ARG A 207 -5.24 -10.91 -10.53
C ARG A 207 -5.21 -11.29 -9.07
N ARG A 208 -6.16 -10.70 -8.33
CA ARG A 208 -6.50 -11.13 -6.99
C ARG A 208 -8.00 -11.00 -6.70
N CYS A 209 -8.53 -11.80 -5.80
CA CYS A 209 -9.88 -11.68 -5.26
C CYS A 209 -9.85 -11.86 -3.75
N GLY A 210 -10.68 -11.07 -3.05
CA GLY A 210 -10.68 -10.98 -1.60
C GLY A 210 -9.45 -10.27 -1.03
N GLY A 211 -9.65 -9.52 0.02
CA GLY A 211 -8.60 -8.89 0.82
C GLY A 211 -8.94 -9.05 2.28
N GLY A 212 -8.05 -9.69 3.05
CA GLY A 212 -8.19 -9.85 4.47
C GLY A 212 -8.06 -8.52 5.23
N MET A 213 -8.44 -8.49 6.50
CA MET A 213 -8.33 -7.31 7.37
C MET A 213 -6.88 -6.85 7.48
N ALA A 214 -5.94 -7.78 7.66
CA ALA A 214 -4.51 -7.49 7.67
C ALA A 214 -3.94 -7.19 6.28
N GLY A 215 -4.70 -7.42 5.20
CA GLY A 215 -4.31 -7.10 3.82
C GLY A 215 -3.83 -8.28 3.00
N PHE A 216 -3.80 -9.49 3.53
CA PHE A 216 -3.45 -10.66 2.71
C PHE A 216 -4.56 -10.98 1.71
N PRO A 217 -4.24 -11.25 0.41
CA PRO A 217 -5.24 -11.64 -0.57
C PRO A 217 -5.75 -13.06 -0.29
N PHE A 218 -7.04 -13.30 -0.57
CA PHE A 218 -7.63 -14.64 -0.40
C PHE A 218 -7.25 -15.55 -1.58
N PHE A 219 -7.49 -15.07 -2.82
CA PHE A 219 -7.06 -15.74 -4.05
C PHE A 219 -6.21 -14.80 -4.91
N HIS A 220 -5.15 -15.30 -5.50
CA HIS A 220 -4.27 -14.54 -6.38
C HIS A 220 -3.42 -15.45 -7.26
N ILE A 221 -2.81 -14.85 -8.30
CA ILE A 221 -1.79 -15.45 -9.16
C ILE A 221 -0.45 -14.70 -9.10
N VAL A 222 -0.21 -13.98 -8.00
CA VAL A 222 1.01 -13.16 -7.84
C VAL A 222 2.25 -14.04 -7.77
N HIS A 223 2.14 -15.22 -7.17
CA HIS A 223 3.26 -16.16 -7.08
C HIS A 223 3.75 -16.62 -8.47
N GLU A 224 2.82 -16.83 -9.42
CA GLU A 224 3.16 -17.12 -10.82
C GLU A 224 3.80 -15.90 -11.50
N GLY A 225 3.29 -14.69 -11.21
CA GLY A 225 3.89 -13.43 -11.71
C GLY A 225 5.31 -13.21 -11.22
N ILE A 226 5.58 -13.49 -9.94
CA ILE A 226 6.95 -13.43 -9.37
C ILE A 226 7.86 -14.45 -10.04
N LYS A 227 7.41 -15.70 -10.23
CA LYS A 227 8.21 -16.73 -10.94
C LYS A 227 8.55 -16.28 -12.36
N LEU A 228 7.58 -15.69 -13.08
CA LEU A 228 7.85 -15.14 -14.41
C LEU A 228 8.88 -13.99 -14.34
N ALA A 229 8.77 -13.08 -13.36
CA ALA A 229 9.74 -12.00 -13.17
C ALA A 229 11.16 -12.51 -12.87
N GLU A 230 11.28 -13.63 -12.16
CA GLU A 230 12.57 -14.26 -11.86
C GLU A 230 13.28 -14.81 -13.11
N GLU A 231 12.52 -15.25 -14.13
CA GLU A 231 13.03 -15.77 -15.40
C GLU A 231 13.50 -14.65 -16.36
N LEU A 232 13.04 -13.43 -16.16
CA LEU A 232 13.41 -12.29 -17.01
C LEU A 232 14.81 -11.74 -16.66
N PRO A 233 15.53 -11.12 -17.61
CA PRO A 233 16.87 -10.57 -17.38
C PRO A 233 16.84 -9.21 -16.65
N HIS A 234 16.08 -9.12 -15.55
CA HIS A 234 15.93 -7.93 -14.74
C HIS A 234 16.67 -8.07 -13.40
N ASP A 235 17.12 -6.97 -12.82
CA ASP A 235 17.98 -6.95 -11.64
C ASP A 235 17.17 -6.89 -10.33
N LEU A 236 15.94 -6.36 -10.40
CA LEU A 236 15.13 -6.01 -9.24
C LEU A 236 13.64 -6.21 -9.55
N ILE A 237 12.90 -6.73 -8.58
CA ILE A 237 11.43 -6.83 -8.64
C ILE A 237 10.83 -5.70 -7.80
N ILE A 238 9.83 -5.01 -8.35
CA ILE A 238 8.95 -4.11 -7.61
C ILE A 238 7.59 -4.81 -7.50
N ALA A 239 7.21 -5.22 -6.29
CA ALA A 239 5.94 -5.91 -6.05
C ALA A 239 4.90 -4.91 -5.53
N GLU A 240 3.83 -4.65 -6.30
CA GLU A 240 2.81 -3.68 -5.95
C GLU A 240 1.55 -4.28 -5.35
N GLY A 241 1.11 -3.70 -4.23
CA GLY A 241 -0.16 -4.00 -3.60
C GLY A 241 -1.38 -3.44 -4.36
N SER A 242 -2.59 -3.76 -3.90
CA SER A 242 -3.85 -3.30 -4.50
C SER A 242 -4.81 -2.77 -3.44
N GLY A 243 -4.98 -1.45 -3.38
CA GLY A 243 -5.69 -0.80 -2.28
C GLY A 243 -4.96 -1.05 -0.96
N ALA A 244 -5.64 -1.62 0.04
CA ALA A 244 -5.03 -2.04 1.30
C ALA A 244 -4.49 -3.47 1.28
N THR A 245 -4.60 -4.19 0.16
CA THR A 245 -4.08 -5.56 0.03
C THR A 245 -2.59 -5.52 -0.31
N ILE A 246 -1.79 -6.21 0.49
CA ILE A 246 -0.34 -6.29 0.34
C ILE A 246 0.03 -7.41 -0.64
N PRO A 247 1.15 -7.30 -1.39
CA PRO A 247 1.64 -8.40 -2.19
C PRO A 247 2.02 -9.59 -1.29
N PRO A 248 1.67 -10.82 -1.66
CA PRO A 248 1.99 -12.01 -0.88
C PRO A 248 3.46 -12.45 -1.08
N VAL A 249 4.38 -11.54 -0.80
CA VAL A 249 5.84 -11.74 -0.93
C VAL A 249 6.58 -11.22 0.30
N LEU A 250 7.65 -11.90 0.67
CA LEU A 250 8.64 -11.39 1.61
C LEU A 250 9.64 -10.55 0.82
N ALA A 251 9.43 -9.24 0.80
CA ALA A 251 10.31 -8.31 0.13
C ALA A 251 11.54 -7.98 1.01
N ASP A 252 12.60 -7.49 0.37
CA ASP A 252 13.84 -7.05 1.04
C ASP A 252 13.76 -5.58 1.47
N GLY A 253 12.77 -4.84 0.96
CA GLY A 253 12.46 -3.47 1.33
C GLY A 253 10.99 -3.12 1.08
N TYR A 254 10.43 -2.20 1.87
CA TYR A 254 9.02 -1.84 1.83
C TYR A 254 8.83 -0.31 1.75
N ILE A 255 8.00 0.12 0.81
CA ILE A 255 7.54 1.50 0.69
C ILE A 255 6.05 1.51 1.00
N THR A 256 5.65 2.15 2.09
CA THR A 256 4.25 2.21 2.52
C THR A 256 3.66 3.56 2.21
N VAL A 257 2.53 3.58 1.50
CA VAL A 257 1.85 4.79 1.05
C VAL A 257 0.54 4.98 1.80
N LEU A 258 0.39 6.13 2.43
CA LEU A 258 -0.84 6.58 3.08
C LEU A 258 -1.17 8.01 2.64
N SER A 259 -2.37 8.47 2.94
CA SER A 259 -2.81 9.81 2.52
C SER A 259 -3.29 10.63 3.71
N ALA A 260 -2.92 11.89 3.77
CA ALA A 260 -3.46 12.85 4.74
C ALA A 260 -4.99 12.99 4.67
N LEU A 261 -5.63 12.55 3.57
CA LEU A 261 -7.08 12.54 3.42
C LEU A 261 -7.77 11.33 4.05
N GLN A 262 -7.03 10.30 4.49
CA GLN A 262 -7.64 9.10 5.10
C GLN A 262 -8.23 9.42 6.48
N PRO A 263 -9.30 8.71 6.90
CA PRO A 263 -9.77 8.74 8.28
C PRO A 263 -8.65 8.27 9.25
N ARG A 264 -8.57 8.89 10.44
CA ARG A 264 -7.56 8.51 11.46
C ARG A 264 -7.64 7.04 11.83
N GLU A 265 -8.84 6.51 12.01
CA GLU A 265 -9.05 5.11 12.37
C GLU A 265 -8.43 4.13 11.36
N THR A 266 -8.31 4.54 10.08
CA THR A 266 -7.68 3.69 9.05
C THR A 266 -6.16 3.68 9.18
N VAL A 267 -5.55 4.77 9.64
CA VAL A 267 -4.10 4.94 9.76
C VAL A 267 -3.63 4.49 11.15
N GLU A 268 -4.28 4.99 12.18
CA GLU A 268 -3.89 4.83 13.58
C GLU A 268 -4.48 3.56 14.23
N GLY A 269 -5.62 3.06 13.69
CA GLY A 269 -6.33 1.90 14.20
C GLY A 269 -6.21 0.66 13.30
N PHE A 270 -6.93 -0.38 13.69
CA PHE A 270 -7.02 -1.66 12.98
C PHE A 270 -5.62 -2.19 12.58
N PHE A 271 -5.43 -2.49 11.30
CA PHE A 271 -4.15 -2.94 10.73
C PHE A 271 -3.36 -1.83 10.01
N GLY A 272 -3.65 -0.56 10.27
CA GLY A 272 -2.78 0.55 9.86
C GLY A 272 -1.36 0.40 10.45
N PRO A 273 -1.23 0.23 11.78
CA PRO A 273 0.07 -0.01 12.43
C PRO A 273 0.84 -1.21 11.88
N PHE A 274 0.16 -2.28 11.48
CA PHE A 274 0.82 -3.42 10.83
C PHE A 274 1.54 -3.02 9.53
N ARG A 275 0.86 -2.30 8.63
CA ARG A 275 1.44 -1.87 7.35
C ARG A 275 2.51 -0.81 7.53
N ILE A 276 2.33 0.09 8.50
CA ILE A 276 3.33 1.11 8.87
C ILE A 276 4.58 0.44 9.44
N GLY A 277 4.41 -0.57 10.27
CA GLY A 277 5.52 -1.33 10.86
C GLY A 277 6.39 -2.10 9.86
N LEU A 278 5.90 -2.32 8.65
CA LEU A 278 6.68 -2.93 7.56
C LEU A 278 7.57 -1.92 6.82
N ALA A 279 7.29 -0.61 6.91
CA ALA A 279 7.89 0.41 6.05
C ALA A 279 9.37 0.65 6.33
N ASP A 280 10.21 0.60 5.30
CA ASP A 280 11.52 1.27 5.29
C ASP A 280 11.36 2.76 4.90
N ILE A 281 10.42 3.03 3.97
CA ILE A 281 10.03 4.39 3.58
C ILE A 281 8.52 4.50 3.73
N ALA A 282 8.05 5.54 4.43
CA ALA A 282 6.64 5.88 4.53
C ALA A 282 6.37 7.17 3.74
N VAL A 283 5.45 7.11 2.77
CA VAL A 283 5.08 8.25 1.92
C VAL A 283 3.69 8.72 2.29
N ILE A 284 3.58 9.91 2.86
CA ILE A 284 2.32 10.56 3.22
C ILE A 284 1.94 11.52 2.11
N THR A 285 0.96 11.12 1.31
CA THR A 285 0.49 11.88 0.15
C THR A 285 -0.56 12.93 0.53
N MET A 286 -0.85 13.87 -0.40
CA MET A 286 -1.79 14.97 -0.19
C MET A 286 -1.45 15.82 1.04
N ALA A 287 -0.17 15.92 1.39
CA ALA A 287 0.31 16.67 2.53
C ALA A 287 0.07 18.19 2.39
N ASP A 288 -0.04 18.66 1.16
CA ASP A 288 -0.38 20.07 0.83
C ASP A 288 -1.88 20.38 0.98
N VAL A 289 -2.74 19.35 0.95
CA VAL A 289 -4.21 19.51 1.10
C VAL A 289 -4.60 19.53 2.58
N GLU A 290 -4.00 18.67 3.39
CA GLU A 290 -4.23 18.56 4.84
C GLU A 290 -2.89 18.60 5.61
N PRO A 291 -2.19 19.76 5.65
CA PRO A 291 -0.82 19.83 6.17
C PRO A 291 -0.72 19.43 7.65
N ARG A 292 -1.64 19.88 8.50
CA ARG A 292 -1.64 19.53 9.94
C ARG A 292 -1.79 18.04 10.14
N LYS A 293 -2.72 17.42 9.44
CA LYS A 293 -2.99 15.99 9.54
C LYS A 293 -1.83 15.15 8.96
N ALA A 294 -1.16 15.65 7.93
CA ALA A 294 0.05 15.03 7.41
C ALA A 294 1.17 14.98 8.45
N GLU A 295 1.37 16.08 9.19
CA GLU A 295 2.33 16.15 10.30
C GLU A 295 1.93 15.22 11.47
N GLU A 296 0.67 15.21 11.87
CA GLU A 296 0.16 14.29 12.89
C GLU A 296 0.36 12.82 12.49
N PHE A 297 0.13 12.48 11.22
CA PHE A 297 0.39 11.13 10.71
C PHE A 297 1.90 10.83 10.65
N ARG A 298 2.75 11.80 10.34
CA ARG A 298 4.20 11.64 10.42
C ARG A 298 4.65 11.24 11.83
N ASP A 299 4.16 11.98 12.83
CA ASP A 299 4.49 11.72 14.23
C ASP A 299 4.00 10.34 14.66
N PHE A 300 2.78 9.96 14.25
CA PHE A 300 2.24 8.62 14.51
C PHE A 300 3.06 7.52 13.84
N VAL A 301 3.42 7.68 12.55
CA VAL A 301 4.28 6.72 11.82
C VAL A 301 5.61 6.55 12.52
N SER A 302 6.26 7.65 12.93
CA SER A 302 7.52 7.62 13.66
C SER A 302 7.41 6.95 15.04
N GLY A 303 6.25 7.08 15.69
CA GLY A 303 5.96 6.38 16.95
C GLY A 303 5.77 4.86 16.79
N VAL A 304 5.16 4.43 15.67
CA VAL A 304 4.95 3.00 15.37
C VAL A 304 6.20 2.34 14.81
N ASN A 305 6.94 3.05 13.96
CA ASN A 305 8.14 2.58 13.30
C ASN A 305 9.21 3.68 13.23
N PRO A 306 10.05 3.80 14.27
CA PRO A 306 11.10 4.82 14.33
C PRO A 306 12.16 4.72 13.24
N GLU A 307 12.33 3.55 12.63
CA GLU A 307 13.32 3.30 11.58
C GLU A 307 12.84 3.72 10.18
N ALA A 308 11.53 3.99 10.02
CA ALA A 308 10.98 4.39 8.74
C ALA A 308 11.42 5.81 8.35
N ASP A 309 11.92 5.97 7.12
CA ASP A 309 12.14 7.31 6.55
C ASP A 309 10.81 7.87 6.04
N VAL A 310 10.27 8.89 6.73
CA VAL A 310 8.94 9.44 6.45
C VAL A 310 9.06 10.66 5.54
N HIS A 311 8.31 10.65 4.43
CA HIS A 311 8.25 11.71 3.42
C HIS A 311 6.84 12.28 3.29
N LEU A 312 6.69 13.59 3.39
CA LEU A 312 5.46 14.31 3.10
C LEU A 312 5.49 14.79 1.64
N VAL A 313 4.50 14.36 0.85
CA VAL A 313 4.48 14.69 -0.58
C VAL A 313 3.15 15.26 -1.05
N ARG A 314 3.22 16.10 -2.09
CA ARG A 314 2.10 16.49 -2.93
C ARG A 314 2.23 15.84 -4.30
N PHE A 315 1.15 15.76 -5.05
CA PHE A 315 1.22 15.32 -6.44
C PHE A 315 1.20 16.50 -7.41
N VAL A 316 2.09 16.41 -8.39
CA VAL A 316 2.15 17.35 -9.52
C VAL A 316 1.78 16.57 -10.79
N PRO A 317 0.77 16.98 -11.56
CA PRO A 317 0.44 16.35 -12.81
C PRO A 317 1.58 16.54 -13.81
N LYS A 318 1.98 15.42 -14.44
CA LYS A 318 3.05 15.38 -15.44
C LYS A 318 2.49 14.80 -16.74
N PRO A 319 2.20 15.64 -17.75
CA PRO A 319 1.82 15.15 -19.06
C PRO A 319 2.92 14.27 -19.69
N LEU A 320 2.52 13.18 -20.34
CA LEU A 320 3.43 12.28 -21.06
C LEU A 320 3.67 12.74 -22.51
N GLY A 321 3.37 13.99 -22.82
CA GLY A 321 3.57 14.64 -24.12
C GLY A 321 3.60 16.16 -23.99
N GLU A 322 3.87 16.84 -25.09
CA GLU A 322 3.96 18.31 -25.15
C GLU A 322 2.56 18.95 -25.04
N VAL A 323 2.42 19.96 -24.16
CA VAL A 323 1.15 20.67 -23.91
C VAL A 323 1.25 22.17 -24.09
N SER A 324 2.45 22.72 -24.22
CA SER A 324 2.66 24.18 -24.36
C SER A 324 1.95 24.73 -25.58
N GLY A 325 1.21 25.83 -25.41
CA GLY A 325 0.45 26.50 -26.46
C GLY A 325 -0.86 25.78 -26.83
N LYS A 326 -1.19 24.63 -26.24
CA LYS A 326 -2.42 23.87 -26.55
C LYS A 326 -3.59 24.26 -25.66
N ARG A 327 -4.80 24.17 -26.22
CA ARG A 327 -6.07 24.29 -25.48
C ARG A 327 -6.53 22.91 -25.03
N VAL A 328 -6.46 22.68 -23.71
CA VAL A 328 -6.60 21.35 -23.14
C VAL A 328 -7.85 21.17 -22.29
N ALA A 329 -8.40 19.94 -22.31
CA ALA A 329 -9.42 19.49 -21.36
C ALA A 329 -8.81 18.47 -20.40
N LEU A 330 -8.87 18.75 -19.09
CA LEU A 330 -8.26 17.94 -18.03
C LEU A 330 -9.28 16.98 -17.40
N PHE A 331 -8.96 15.69 -17.32
CA PHE A 331 -9.78 14.67 -16.66
C PHE A 331 -8.99 13.92 -15.58
N THR A 332 -9.45 14.00 -14.33
CA THR A 332 -8.85 13.36 -13.18
C THR A 332 -9.88 12.56 -12.38
N THR A 333 -9.42 11.78 -11.39
CA THR A 333 -10.31 11.00 -10.51
C THR A 333 -10.81 11.76 -9.28
N SER A 334 -10.34 13.00 -9.04
CA SER A 334 -10.62 13.76 -7.83
C SER A 334 -10.88 15.24 -8.09
N TRP A 335 -11.95 15.77 -7.51
CA TRP A 335 -12.23 17.21 -7.47
C TRP A 335 -11.38 17.98 -6.45
N LYS A 336 -10.88 17.32 -5.39
CA LYS A 336 -10.18 18.00 -4.29
C LYS A 336 -8.86 18.69 -4.70
N ALA A 337 -8.20 18.20 -5.73
CA ALA A 337 -6.93 18.74 -6.21
C ALA A 337 -7.04 19.39 -7.60
N ILE A 338 -8.25 19.52 -8.17
CA ILE A 338 -8.42 19.89 -9.58
C ILE A 338 -7.94 21.32 -9.87
N GLU A 339 -8.20 22.27 -9.00
CA GLU A 339 -7.76 23.68 -9.18
C GLU A 339 -6.24 23.77 -9.24
N ARG A 340 -5.55 23.03 -8.37
CA ARG A 340 -4.08 22.96 -8.39
C ARG A 340 -3.56 22.26 -9.63
N ALA A 341 -4.18 21.15 -10.02
CA ALA A 341 -3.82 20.45 -11.25
C ALA A 341 -3.98 21.34 -12.48
N VAL A 342 -5.04 22.15 -12.54
CA VAL A 342 -5.22 23.17 -13.56
C VAL A 342 -4.06 24.16 -13.57
N GLY A 343 -3.74 24.77 -12.41
CA GLY A 343 -2.65 25.75 -12.30
C GLY A 343 -1.28 25.15 -12.68
N GLU A 344 -0.99 23.89 -12.31
CA GLU A 344 0.25 23.22 -12.70
C GLU A 344 0.30 23.00 -14.23
N ILE A 345 -0.81 22.58 -14.87
CA ILE A 345 -0.87 22.39 -16.32
C ILE A 345 -0.74 23.75 -17.05
N GLU A 346 -1.37 24.80 -16.56
CA GLU A 346 -1.23 26.15 -17.11
C GLU A 346 0.19 26.70 -16.96
N SER A 347 0.88 26.35 -15.87
CA SER A 347 2.30 26.72 -15.68
C SER A 347 3.24 26.10 -16.75
N LEU A 348 2.81 25.00 -17.39
CA LEU A 348 3.49 24.38 -18.53
C LEU A 348 3.18 25.05 -19.88
N GLY A 349 2.41 26.15 -19.86
CA GLY A 349 2.06 26.92 -21.05
C GLY A 349 0.80 26.46 -21.80
N ALA A 350 0.01 25.55 -21.23
CA ALA A 350 -1.27 25.17 -21.78
C ALA A 350 -2.42 26.12 -21.33
N GLU A 351 -3.50 26.21 -22.11
CA GLU A 351 -4.77 26.84 -21.71
C GLU A 351 -5.76 25.76 -21.30
N VAL A 352 -6.10 25.65 -20.00
CA VAL A 352 -7.10 24.69 -19.53
C VAL A 352 -8.51 25.23 -19.72
N VAL A 353 -9.17 24.84 -20.80
CA VAL A 353 -10.52 25.31 -21.16
C VAL A 353 -11.64 24.50 -20.49
N PHE A 354 -11.33 23.31 -19.97
CA PHE A 354 -12.27 22.45 -19.27
C PHE A 354 -11.54 21.56 -18.27
N ALA A 355 -12.15 21.29 -17.12
CA ALA A 355 -11.62 20.34 -16.14
C ALA A 355 -12.74 19.52 -15.49
N SER A 356 -12.50 18.23 -15.28
CA SER A 356 -13.43 17.31 -14.62
C SER A 356 -12.72 16.35 -13.65
N GLY A 357 -13.25 16.22 -12.44
CA GLY A 357 -12.86 15.23 -11.44
C GLY A 357 -13.73 13.97 -11.45
N ASN A 358 -14.48 13.73 -12.51
CA ASN A 358 -15.48 12.65 -12.59
C ASN A 358 -15.00 11.38 -13.31
N LEU A 359 -13.72 11.24 -13.60
CA LEU A 359 -13.16 10.10 -14.35
C LEU A 359 -13.57 8.72 -13.78
N SER A 360 -13.83 8.63 -12.48
CA SER A 360 -14.30 7.41 -11.81
C SER A 360 -15.82 7.29 -11.65
N LYS A 361 -16.61 8.26 -12.22
CA LYS A 361 -18.07 8.33 -12.10
C LYS A 361 -18.69 8.40 -13.49
N ARG A 362 -18.85 7.27 -14.19
CA ARG A 362 -19.26 7.18 -15.59
C ARG A 362 -20.46 8.08 -15.96
N PRO A 363 -21.61 8.08 -15.27
CA PRO A 363 -22.74 8.93 -15.67
C PRO A 363 -22.41 10.44 -15.63
N SER A 364 -21.66 10.88 -14.61
CA SER A 364 -21.22 12.27 -14.51
C SER A 364 -20.18 12.62 -15.57
N LEU A 365 -19.27 11.70 -15.87
CA LEU A 365 -18.24 11.86 -16.90
C LEU A 365 -18.86 12.01 -18.29
N GLU A 366 -19.85 11.19 -18.65
CA GLU A 366 -20.60 11.29 -19.92
C GLU A 366 -21.30 12.64 -20.05
N GLY A 367 -21.90 13.15 -18.96
CA GLY A 367 -22.45 14.49 -18.91
C GLY A 367 -21.41 15.58 -19.12
N ASP A 368 -20.21 15.42 -18.58
CA ASP A 368 -19.10 16.37 -18.76
C ASP A 368 -18.55 16.34 -20.19
N LEU A 369 -18.41 15.16 -20.79
CA LEU A 369 -18.02 15.02 -22.21
C LEU A 369 -19.07 15.61 -23.16
N ALA A 370 -20.37 15.48 -22.84
CA ALA A 370 -21.44 16.11 -23.61
C ALA A 370 -21.38 17.65 -23.55
N LYS A 371 -21.00 18.23 -22.39
CA LYS A 371 -20.76 19.67 -22.24
C LYS A 371 -19.52 20.11 -23.04
N LEU A 372 -18.44 19.34 -22.93
CA LEU A 372 -17.19 19.60 -23.63
C LEU A 372 -17.39 19.57 -25.18
N GLY A 373 -18.16 18.62 -25.70
CA GLY A 373 -18.48 18.54 -27.14
C GLY A 373 -19.22 19.72 -27.71
N ARG A 374 -19.76 20.62 -26.87
CA ARG A 374 -20.40 21.89 -27.27
C ARG A 374 -19.42 23.08 -27.21
N LYS A 375 -18.21 22.89 -26.64
CA LYS A 375 -17.17 23.92 -26.59
C LYS A 375 -16.28 23.80 -27.83
N ALA A 376 -16.10 24.91 -28.54
CA ALA A 376 -15.16 24.96 -29.66
C ALA A 376 -13.71 25.06 -29.18
N GLY A 377 -12.79 24.46 -29.95
CA GLY A 377 -11.36 24.73 -29.82
C GLY A 377 -10.61 23.96 -28.72
N VAL A 378 -11.10 22.79 -28.30
CA VAL A 378 -10.28 21.82 -27.55
C VAL A 378 -9.40 21.07 -28.53
N GLU A 379 -8.08 21.11 -28.30
CA GLU A 379 -7.09 20.46 -29.18
C GLU A 379 -6.60 19.15 -28.59
N THR A 380 -6.51 19.09 -27.23
CA THR A 380 -5.94 17.95 -26.53
C THR A 380 -6.74 17.62 -25.28
N VAL A 381 -6.94 16.34 -25.04
CA VAL A 381 -7.45 15.80 -23.76
C VAL A 381 -6.29 15.31 -22.92
N LEU A 382 -6.16 15.85 -21.71
CA LEU A 382 -5.25 15.36 -20.69
C LEU A 382 -6.01 14.46 -19.72
N VAL A 383 -5.60 13.20 -19.54
CA VAL A 383 -6.34 12.24 -18.72
C VAL A 383 -5.43 11.30 -17.93
N GLU A 384 -5.73 11.09 -16.64
CA GLU A 384 -5.10 10.04 -15.86
C GLU A 384 -5.46 8.66 -16.45
N LEU A 385 -4.49 7.75 -16.62
CA LEU A 385 -4.75 6.39 -17.14
C LEU A 385 -5.40 5.51 -16.05
N LYS A 386 -6.62 5.85 -15.69
CA LYS A 386 -7.41 5.19 -14.63
C LYS A 386 -8.88 5.13 -14.98
N ALA A 387 -9.59 4.22 -14.33
CA ALA A 387 -11.05 4.13 -14.39
C ALA A 387 -11.59 4.13 -15.84
N ALA A 388 -12.34 5.15 -16.24
CA ALA A 388 -12.96 5.28 -17.55
C ALA A 388 -12.10 6.07 -18.56
N ALA A 389 -10.78 6.12 -18.38
CA ALA A 389 -9.88 6.90 -19.22
C ALA A 389 -9.84 6.39 -20.66
N VAL A 390 -9.67 5.07 -20.84
CA VAL A 390 -9.48 4.48 -22.18
C VAL A 390 -10.81 4.30 -22.90
N ASP A 391 -11.71 3.54 -22.30
CA ASP A 391 -12.97 3.12 -22.92
C ASP A 391 -14.04 4.21 -23.05
N VAL A 392 -13.88 5.34 -22.34
CA VAL A 392 -14.81 6.47 -22.41
C VAL A 392 -14.11 7.72 -22.95
N VAL A 393 -13.10 8.24 -22.23
CA VAL A 393 -12.49 9.54 -22.56
C VAL A 393 -11.65 9.45 -23.84
N THR A 394 -10.75 8.46 -23.90
CA THR A 394 -9.88 8.26 -25.08
C THR A 394 -10.71 7.95 -26.32
N ARG A 395 -11.70 7.06 -26.22
CA ARG A 395 -12.64 6.79 -27.34
C ARG A 395 -13.32 8.06 -27.79
N TRP A 396 -13.92 8.83 -26.87
CA TRP A 396 -14.65 10.07 -27.19
C TRP A 396 -13.75 11.09 -27.90
N ALA A 397 -12.47 11.22 -27.47
CA ALA A 397 -11.52 12.15 -28.07
C ALA A 397 -11.10 11.71 -29.48
N LEU A 398 -10.67 10.45 -29.63
CA LEU A 398 -10.21 9.90 -30.92
C LEU A 398 -11.31 9.93 -31.99
N GLU A 399 -12.57 9.63 -31.65
CA GLU A 399 -13.72 9.75 -32.56
C GLU A 399 -13.93 11.18 -33.11
N ARG A 400 -13.35 12.19 -32.43
CA ARG A 400 -13.44 13.62 -32.79
C ARG A 400 -12.16 14.20 -33.33
N GLY A 401 -11.14 13.36 -33.52
CA GLY A 401 -9.81 13.80 -33.95
C GLY A 401 -9.09 14.68 -32.94
N ILE A 402 -9.45 14.57 -31.65
CA ILE A 402 -8.80 15.30 -30.54
C ILE A 402 -7.65 14.45 -30.04
N GLU A 403 -6.48 15.06 -29.89
CA GLU A 403 -5.30 14.41 -29.34
C GLU A 403 -5.54 13.97 -27.89
N VAL A 404 -4.96 12.82 -27.48
CA VAL A 404 -5.01 12.35 -26.10
C VAL A 404 -3.59 12.24 -25.55
N ILE A 405 -3.34 12.90 -24.42
CA ILE A 405 -2.08 12.80 -23.66
C ILE A 405 -2.43 12.28 -22.27
N TYR A 406 -1.82 11.16 -21.89
CA TYR A 406 -1.97 10.64 -20.54
C TYR A 406 -1.15 11.42 -19.53
N LEU A 407 -1.62 11.41 -18.28
CA LEU A 407 -1.00 12.10 -17.16
C LEU A 407 -0.42 11.09 -16.16
N ALA A 408 0.83 11.28 -15.79
CA ALA A 408 1.38 10.77 -14.54
C ALA A 408 1.14 11.77 -13.40
N ASN A 409 1.18 11.28 -12.17
CA ASN A 409 1.19 12.12 -10.97
C ASN A 409 2.56 11.97 -10.29
N GLU A 410 3.37 13.02 -10.32
CA GLU A 410 4.72 13.03 -9.74
C GLU A 410 4.65 13.37 -8.25
N PRO A 411 5.11 12.50 -7.32
CA PRO A 411 5.22 12.86 -5.91
C PRO A 411 6.40 13.81 -5.71
N VAL A 412 6.12 14.99 -5.15
CA VAL A 412 7.12 16.03 -4.84
C VAL A 412 7.08 16.27 -3.34
N ASN A 413 8.23 16.22 -2.69
CA ASN A 413 8.36 16.50 -1.27
C ASN A 413 7.94 17.93 -0.92
N VAL A 414 7.27 18.08 0.24
CA VAL A 414 6.91 19.39 0.82
C VAL A 414 7.59 19.63 2.18
N ASP A 415 8.35 18.67 2.66
CA ASP A 415 9.06 18.65 3.95
C ASP A 415 10.58 18.91 3.83
N GLY A 416 11.06 19.28 2.65
CA GLY A 416 12.48 19.52 2.37
C GLY A 416 13.33 18.25 2.22
N LYS A 417 12.73 17.06 2.31
CA LYS A 417 13.41 15.79 2.03
C LYS A 417 13.48 15.50 0.53
N ASP A 418 14.16 14.42 0.16
CA ASP A 418 14.29 13.95 -1.22
C ASP A 418 13.89 12.47 -1.32
N LEU A 419 12.65 12.21 -1.74
CA LEU A 419 12.13 10.86 -1.92
C LEU A 419 12.91 10.07 -2.98
N LYS A 420 13.39 10.72 -4.04
CA LYS A 420 14.23 10.07 -5.07
C LYS A 420 15.50 9.49 -4.46
N LYS A 421 16.18 10.27 -3.64
CA LYS A 421 17.39 9.84 -2.94
C LYS A 421 17.09 8.68 -2.00
N ALA A 422 16.03 8.76 -1.20
CA ALA A 422 15.63 7.69 -0.29
C ALA A 422 15.34 6.37 -1.02
N VAL A 423 14.62 6.41 -2.15
CA VAL A 423 14.35 5.24 -3.00
C VAL A 423 15.62 4.61 -3.54
N LEU A 424 16.58 5.42 -4.01
CA LEU A 424 17.86 4.92 -4.52
C LEU A 424 18.74 4.29 -3.41
N GLU A 425 18.72 4.87 -2.21
CA GLU A 425 19.42 4.32 -1.04
C GLU A 425 18.79 3.00 -0.58
N LEU A 426 17.46 2.90 -0.56
CA LEU A 426 16.76 1.65 -0.27
C LEU A 426 17.15 0.57 -1.30
N ALA A 427 17.08 0.87 -2.59
CA ALA A 427 17.44 -0.09 -3.64
C ALA A 427 18.90 -0.55 -3.54
N LYS A 428 19.84 0.37 -3.26
CA LYS A 428 21.25 0.02 -3.04
C LYS A 428 21.41 -0.97 -1.89
N ARG A 429 20.68 -0.78 -0.79
CA ARG A 429 20.70 -1.69 0.36
C ARG A 429 20.09 -3.06 0.01
N VAL A 430 19.01 -3.07 -0.77
CA VAL A 430 18.28 -4.29 -1.16
C VAL A 430 19.09 -5.11 -2.17
N VAL A 431 19.69 -4.48 -3.17
CA VAL A 431 20.48 -5.17 -4.22
C VAL A 431 21.88 -5.55 -3.71
N GLY A 432 22.40 -4.88 -2.70
CA GLY A 432 23.73 -5.14 -2.13
C GLY A 432 23.76 -6.26 -1.05
N ARG A 433 22.60 -6.83 -0.73
CA ARG A 433 22.47 -7.99 0.16
C ARG A 433 22.59 -9.29 -0.63
#